data_b7fd0c63b6aaead83ae2965bc0056fd9
#
_entry.id   b7fd0c63b6aaead83ae2965bc0056fd9
#
_cell.length_a   1.000
_cell.length_b   1.000
_cell.length_c   1.000
_cell.angle_alpha   90.00
_cell.angle_beta   90.00
_cell.angle_gamma   90.00
#
_symmetry.space_group_name_H-M   'P 1'
#
loop_
_entity.id
_entity.type
_entity.pdbx_description
1 polymer ?
#
loop_
_entity_poly.entity_id
_entity_poly.type
_entity_poly.pdbx_seq_one_letter_code
_entity_poly.pdbx_strand_id
1 'polypeptide(L)'
;ASEALQFFMKNKVELDDFNHSVLHQFSQLDDFDVVGALKSWQNHDDFILSSLSKMIINRDLLKIKLSSEKFSADEIQNLIEQFSKESNISQHEVHYFIFKGKIKNQAYSKDAEPIRIWKKDKTIEDVAEASDQLNLKALSKPVTKYYLCYPKQLLEK
;
A
#
# COMPACT_ATOMS: atom_id res chain seq x y z
N ALA A 1 -17.33 1.93 -14.35
CA ALA A 1 -15.93 1.95 -14.80
C ALA A 1 -15.89 2.07 -16.32
N SER A 2 -14.86 2.74 -16.87
CA SER A 2 -14.62 2.80 -18.32
C SER A 2 -14.36 1.41 -18.91
N GLU A 3 -14.42 1.29 -20.23
CA GLU A 3 -14.16 0.02 -20.92
C GLU A 3 -12.73 -0.46 -20.66
N ALA A 4 -11.74 0.43 -20.72
CA ALA A 4 -10.34 0.10 -20.44
C ALA A 4 -10.14 -0.40 -19.01
N LEU A 5 -10.71 0.30 -18.01
CA LEU A 5 -10.62 -0.14 -16.61
C LEU A 5 -11.30 -1.50 -16.41
N GLN A 6 -12.49 -1.71 -16.98
CA GLN A 6 -13.19 -3.00 -16.91
C GLN A 6 -12.39 -4.13 -17.55
N PHE A 7 -11.70 -3.86 -18.67
CA PHE A 7 -10.85 -4.84 -19.31
C PHE A 7 -9.77 -5.38 -18.36
N PHE A 8 -9.01 -4.49 -17.70
CA PHE A 8 -7.94 -4.90 -16.76
C PHE A 8 -8.47 -5.45 -15.43
N MET A 9 -9.67 -5.09 -15.00
CA MET A 9 -10.29 -5.69 -13.83
C MET A 9 -10.78 -7.11 -14.06
N LYS A 10 -11.18 -7.45 -15.29
CA LYS A 10 -11.74 -8.77 -15.65
C LYS A 10 -10.70 -9.74 -16.19
N ASN A 11 -9.60 -9.23 -16.74
CA ASN A 11 -8.59 -10.05 -17.40
C ASN A 11 -7.26 -9.91 -16.65
N LYS A 12 -6.68 -11.06 -16.30
CA LYS A 12 -5.30 -11.12 -15.84
C LYS A 12 -4.41 -11.07 -17.08
N VAL A 13 -3.66 -9.99 -17.23
CA VAL A 13 -2.75 -9.78 -18.36
C VAL A 13 -1.33 -10.06 -17.87
N GLU A 14 -0.68 -11.05 -18.47
CA GLU A 14 0.74 -11.33 -18.25
C GLU A 14 1.60 -10.68 -19.36
N LEU A 15 2.92 -10.65 -19.18
CA LEU A 15 3.82 -10.01 -20.13
C LEU A 15 3.69 -10.59 -21.56
N ASP A 16 3.49 -11.90 -21.68
CA ASP A 16 3.36 -12.60 -22.95
C ASP A 16 2.02 -12.31 -23.66
N ASP A 17 1.02 -11.84 -22.93
CA ASP A 17 -0.29 -11.44 -23.50
C ASP A 17 -0.26 -10.02 -24.08
N PHE A 18 0.86 -9.28 -23.90
CA PHE A 18 0.97 -7.87 -24.23
C PHE A 18 1.08 -7.66 -25.74
N ASN A 19 -0.04 -7.61 -26.42
CA ASN A 19 -0.18 -7.39 -27.85
C ASN A 19 -0.73 -5.98 -28.14
N HIS A 20 -0.94 -5.67 -29.43
CA HIS A 20 -1.43 -4.36 -29.86
C HIS A 20 -2.80 -4.00 -29.27
N SER A 21 -3.71 -4.97 -29.08
CA SER A 21 -5.04 -4.72 -28.49
C SER A 21 -4.92 -4.38 -26.99
N VAL A 22 -4.10 -5.13 -26.23
CA VAL A 22 -3.84 -4.86 -24.83
C VAL A 22 -3.15 -3.50 -24.64
N LEU A 23 -2.17 -3.20 -25.51
CA LEU A 23 -1.49 -1.90 -25.50
C LEU A 23 -2.48 -0.76 -25.76
N HIS A 24 -3.43 -0.94 -26.68
CA HIS A 24 -4.47 0.06 -26.94
C HIS A 24 -5.34 0.28 -25.71
N GLN A 25 -5.83 -0.77 -25.05
CA GLN A 25 -6.60 -0.63 -23.80
C GLN A 25 -5.78 0.08 -22.71
N PHE A 26 -4.50 -0.29 -22.57
CA PHE A 26 -3.60 0.34 -21.59
C PHE A 26 -3.39 1.84 -21.87
N SER A 27 -3.25 2.24 -23.14
CA SER A 27 -3.08 3.64 -23.52
C SER A 27 -4.32 4.52 -23.28
N GLN A 28 -5.49 3.90 -23.09
CA GLN A 28 -6.75 4.60 -22.78
C GLN A 28 -7.01 4.71 -21.27
N LEU A 29 -6.18 4.04 -20.43
CA LEU A 29 -6.37 4.02 -18.99
C LEU A 29 -5.61 5.16 -18.32
N ASP A 30 -6.34 5.93 -17.50
CA ASP A 30 -5.76 7.01 -16.71
C ASP A 30 -6.38 7.10 -15.30
N ASP A 31 -5.90 8.06 -14.50
CA ASP A 31 -6.39 8.29 -13.13
C ASP A 31 -7.88 8.70 -13.08
N PHE A 32 -8.40 9.34 -14.14
CA PHE A 32 -9.81 9.73 -14.20
C PHE A 32 -10.73 8.53 -14.30
N ASP A 33 -10.31 7.45 -14.97
CA ASP A 33 -11.06 6.20 -15.03
C ASP A 33 -11.26 5.63 -13.63
N VAL A 34 -10.20 5.60 -12.84
CA VAL A 34 -10.24 5.10 -11.45
C VAL A 34 -11.10 6.01 -10.59
N VAL A 35 -10.88 7.32 -10.63
CA VAL A 35 -11.66 8.29 -9.85
C VAL A 35 -13.13 8.29 -10.25
N GLY A 36 -13.43 8.22 -11.56
CA GLY A 36 -14.78 8.11 -12.08
C GLY A 36 -15.50 6.85 -11.62
N ALA A 37 -14.81 5.71 -11.63
CA ALA A 37 -15.32 4.45 -11.11
C ALA A 37 -15.62 4.53 -9.60
N LEU A 38 -14.70 5.06 -8.79
CA LEU A 38 -14.88 5.24 -7.35
C LEU A 38 -16.09 6.14 -7.04
N LYS A 39 -16.28 7.24 -7.79
CA LYS A 39 -17.46 8.10 -7.64
C LYS A 39 -18.76 7.35 -7.93
N SER A 40 -18.78 6.51 -8.96
CA SER A 40 -19.93 5.68 -9.31
C SER A 40 -20.22 4.61 -8.27
N TRP A 41 -19.18 3.98 -7.72
CA TRP A 41 -19.31 2.88 -6.76
C TRP A 41 -19.73 3.30 -5.36
N GLN A 42 -19.72 4.58 -5.02
CA GLN A 42 -20.21 5.07 -3.72
C GLN A 42 -21.68 4.63 -3.42
N ASN A 43 -22.46 4.41 -4.48
CA ASN A 43 -23.86 4.01 -4.37
C ASN A 43 -24.09 2.56 -4.83
N HIS A 44 -23.05 1.74 -4.86
CA HIS A 44 -23.14 0.34 -5.22
C HIS A 44 -23.81 -0.46 -4.09
N ASP A 45 -24.54 -1.53 -4.42
CA ASP A 45 -25.24 -2.39 -3.48
C ASP A 45 -24.27 -3.18 -2.58
N ASP A 46 -23.08 -3.50 -3.08
CA ASP A 46 -22.01 -4.10 -2.27
C ASP A 46 -21.52 -3.10 -1.22
N PHE A 47 -21.70 -3.47 0.05
CA PHE A 47 -21.33 -2.62 1.20
C PHE A 47 -19.84 -2.31 1.24
N ILE A 48 -18.98 -3.30 0.96
CA ILE A 48 -17.51 -3.12 1.01
C ILE A 48 -17.08 -2.14 -0.06
N LEU A 49 -17.50 -2.38 -1.29
CA LEU A 49 -17.14 -1.54 -2.43
C LEU A 49 -17.64 -0.10 -2.25
N SER A 50 -18.90 0.07 -1.84
CA SER A 50 -19.47 1.41 -1.62
C SER A 50 -18.81 2.14 -0.46
N SER A 51 -18.55 1.46 0.65
CA SER A 51 -17.90 2.04 1.83
C SER A 51 -16.46 2.47 1.53
N LEU A 52 -15.65 1.61 0.94
CA LEU A 52 -14.27 1.93 0.58
C LEU A 52 -14.20 3.07 -0.45
N SER A 53 -15.12 3.08 -1.43
CA SER A 53 -15.23 4.16 -2.41
C SER A 53 -15.57 5.50 -1.75
N LYS A 54 -16.52 5.52 -0.81
CA LYS A 54 -16.87 6.71 0.00
C LYS A 54 -15.68 7.19 0.82
N MET A 55 -14.96 6.28 1.48
CA MET A 55 -13.79 6.61 2.28
C MET A 55 -12.71 7.32 1.46
N ILE A 56 -12.43 6.84 0.24
CA ILE A 56 -11.44 7.46 -0.64
C ILE A 56 -11.91 8.83 -1.13
N ILE A 57 -13.14 8.93 -1.65
CA ILE A 57 -13.66 10.18 -2.23
C ILE A 57 -13.81 11.26 -1.17
N ASN A 58 -14.26 10.91 0.03
CA ASN A 58 -14.45 11.85 1.14
C ASN A 58 -13.18 12.09 1.96
N ARG A 59 -12.06 11.42 1.62
CA ARG A 59 -10.79 11.46 2.37
C ARG A 59 -10.92 11.03 3.83
N ASP A 60 -11.86 10.16 4.10
CA ASP A 60 -12.05 9.52 5.42
C ASP A 60 -11.35 8.17 5.46
N LEU A 61 -10.03 8.21 5.31
CA LEU A 61 -9.19 7.03 5.20
C LEU A 61 -9.05 6.30 6.54
N LEU A 62 -8.72 5.02 6.46
CA LEU A 62 -8.37 4.20 7.63
C LEU A 62 -7.27 4.85 8.46
N LYS A 63 -7.32 4.68 9.76
CA LYS A 63 -6.22 5.05 10.65
C LYS A 63 -5.11 4.03 10.56
N ILE A 64 -3.87 4.50 10.62
CA ILE A 64 -2.67 3.66 10.64
C ILE A 64 -2.00 3.83 11.99
N LYS A 65 -1.83 2.72 12.72
CA LYS A 65 -0.99 2.63 13.93
C LYS A 65 0.33 1.99 13.54
N LEU A 66 1.44 2.64 13.90
CA LEU A 66 2.80 2.13 13.64
C LEU A 66 3.42 1.69 14.96
N SER A 67 4.16 0.56 14.92
CA SER A 67 4.88 0.02 16.07
C SER A 67 6.23 -0.56 15.65
N SER A 68 7.19 -0.57 16.59
CA SER A 68 8.45 -1.33 16.46
C SER A 68 8.24 -2.82 16.68
N GLU A 69 7.16 -3.19 17.38
CA GLU A 69 6.80 -4.56 17.73
C GLU A 69 5.55 -5.00 16.98
N LYS A 70 5.36 -6.30 16.86
CA LYS A 70 4.16 -6.88 16.25
C LYS A 70 2.94 -6.61 17.14
N PHE A 71 1.81 -6.29 16.52
CA PHE A 71 0.52 -6.23 17.20
C PHE A 71 0.09 -7.62 17.68
N SER A 72 -0.50 -7.69 18.87
CA SER A 72 -0.98 -8.96 19.42
C SER A 72 -2.16 -9.50 18.60
N ALA A 73 -2.33 -10.82 18.61
CA ALA A 73 -3.47 -11.45 17.96
C ALA A 73 -4.79 -11.04 18.62
N ASP A 74 -4.80 -10.93 19.95
CA ASP A 74 -5.98 -10.56 20.72
C ASP A 74 -6.42 -9.12 20.44
N GLU A 75 -5.46 -8.16 20.35
CA GLU A 75 -5.77 -6.78 19.97
C GLU A 75 -6.47 -6.71 18.61
N ILE A 76 -5.96 -7.45 17.63
CA ILE A 76 -6.52 -7.47 16.29
C ILE A 76 -7.89 -8.15 16.26
N GLN A 77 -8.02 -9.29 16.97
CA GLN A 77 -9.27 -10.04 17.03
C GLN A 77 -10.39 -9.20 17.68
N ASN A 78 -10.11 -8.48 18.75
CA ASN A 78 -11.03 -7.59 19.40
C ASN A 78 -11.54 -6.48 18.46
N LEU A 79 -10.66 -5.87 17.67
CA LEU A 79 -11.04 -4.87 16.68
C LEU A 79 -11.92 -5.48 15.56
N ILE A 80 -11.62 -6.69 15.10
CA ILE A 80 -12.39 -7.41 14.09
C ILE A 80 -13.81 -7.70 14.61
N GLU A 81 -13.93 -8.21 15.84
CA GLU A 81 -15.22 -8.52 16.43
C GLU A 81 -16.07 -7.28 16.66
N GLN A 82 -15.45 -6.21 17.17
CA GLN A 82 -16.13 -4.94 17.37
C GLN A 82 -16.66 -4.39 16.04
N PHE A 83 -15.83 -4.28 15.02
CA PHE A 83 -16.23 -3.72 13.74
C PHE A 83 -17.25 -4.60 13.00
N SER A 84 -17.10 -5.93 13.07
CA SER A 84 -18.08 -6.87 12.52
C SER A 84 -19.49 -6.65 13.11
N LYS A 85 -19.58 -6.47 14.43
CA LYS A 85 -20.85 -6.20 15.11
C LYS A 85 -21.45 -4.82 14.76
N GLU A 86 -20.60 -3.78 14.74
CA GLU A 86 -21.04 -2.40 14.45
C GLU A 86 -21.50 -2.22 13.00
N SER A 87 -20.82 -2.88 12.05
CA SER A 87 -21.11 -2.76 10.61
C SER A 87 -22.05 -3.85 10.07
N ASN A 88 -22.40 -4.83 10.88
CA ASN A 88 -23.21 -5.99 10.51
C ASN A 88 -22.68 -6.76 9.29
N ILE A 89 -21.36 -6.94 9.22
CA ILE A 89 -20.68 -7.70 8.18
C ILE A 89 -19.96 -8.90 8.78
N SER A 90 -19.67 -9.90 7.97
CA SER A 90 -18.95 -11.09 8.42
C SER A 90 -17.49 -10.77 8.81
N GLN A 91 -16.91 -11.55 9.73
CA GLN A 91 -15.49 -11.38 10.09
C GLN A 91 -14.54 -11.52 8.89
N HIS A 92 -14.93 -12.31 7.88
CA HIS A 92 -14.16 -12.43 6.65
C HIS A 92 -14.14 -11.10 5.86
N GLU A 93 -15.25 -10.40 5.80
CA GLU A 93 -15.36 -9.10 5.10
C GLU A 93 -14.65 -7.97 5.86
N VAL A 94 -14.52 -8.08 7.19
CA VAL A 94 -13.77 -7.11 8.00
C VAL A 94 -12.33 -6.94 7.56
N HIS A 95 -11.70 -7.97 6.95
CA HIS A 95 -10.31 -7.88 6.47
C HIS A 95 -10.08 -6.82 5.39
N TYR A 96 -11.12 -6.33 4.73
CA TYR A 96 -11.03 -5.18 3.82
C TYR A 96 -10.84 -3.85 4.55
N PHE A 97 -11.20 -3.78 5.84
CA PHE A 97 -11.13 -2.58 6.67
C PHE A 97 -10.07 -2.65 7.76
N ILE A 98 -9.78 -3.86 8.25
CA ILE A 98 -8.80 -4.08 9.32
C ILE A 98 -7.74 -5.05 8.81
N PHE A 99 -6.51 -4.54 8.64
CA PHE A 99 -5.40 -5.34 8.15
C PHE A 99 -4.06 -4.86 8.74
N LYS A 100 -3.11 -5.77 8.79
CA LYS A 100 -1.77 -5.54 9.32
C LYS A 100 -0.70 -5.90 8.32
N GLY A 101 0.45 -5.32 8.51
CA GLY A 101 1.62 -5.67 7.71
C GLY A 101 2.91 -5.16 8.33
N LYS A 102 3.97 -5.21 7.54
CA LYS A 102 5.29 -4.67 7.90
C LYS A 102 5.80 -3.78 6.79
N ILE A 103 6.44 -2.68 7.17
CA ILE A 103 7.16 -1.79 6.27
C ILE A 103 8.64 -1.94 6.62
N LYS A 104 9.45 -2.21 5.61
CA LYS A 104 10.90 -2.19 5.71
C LYS A 104 11.39 -0.97 4.95
N ASN A 105 12.01 -0.05 5.66
CA ASN A 105 12.63 1.12 5.06
C ASN A 105 14.14 0.95 5.11
N GLN A 106 14.78 1.10 3.96
CA GLN A 106 16.21 1.12 3.79
C GLN A 106 16.52 2.24 2.81
N ALA A 107 17.04 3.34 3.32
CA ALA A 107 17.26 4.54 2.51
C ALA A 107 18.42 4.36 1.52
N TYR A 108 19.35 3.45 1.82
CA TYR A 108 20.46 3.11 0.95
C TYR A 108 20.75 1.60 0.98
N SER A 109 20.97 0.99 -0.19
CA SER A 109 21.36 -0.41 -0.32
C SER A 109 22.56 -0.53 -1.24
N LYS A 110 23.67 -1.03 -0.72
CA LYS A 110 24.88 -1.35 -1.52
C LYS A 110 24.62 -2.43 -2.55
N ASP A 111 23.71 -3.36 -2.24
CA ASP A 111 23.47 -4.55 -3.06
C ASP A 111 22.54 -4.27 -4.25
N ALA A 112 21.69 -3.23 -4.15
CA ALA A 112 20.73 -2.91 -5.21
C ALA A 112 21.27 -1.83 -6.16
N GLU A 113 21.61 -0.65 -5.64
CA GLU A 113 22.09 0.49 -6.44
C GLU A 113 23.25 1.19 -5.73
N PRO A 114 24.50 0.68 -5.83
CA PRO A 114 25.64 1.26 -5.16
C PRO A 114 26.04 2.60 -5.78
N ILE A 115 26.18 3.63 -4.93
CA ILE A 115 26.75 4.92 -5.34
C ILE A 115 28.25 4.82 -5.17
N ARG A 116 28.97 4.78 -6.28
CA ARG A 116 30.42 4.60 -6.31
C ARG A 116 31.13 5.96 -6.41
N ILE A 117 32.08 6.19 -5.51
CA ILE A 117 32.94 7.37 -5.52
C ILE A 117 34.28 6.99 -6.12
N TRP A 118 34.69 7.71 -7.18
CA TRP A 118 36.02 7.62 -7.75
C TRP A 118 36.96 8.56 -7.00
N LYS A 119 37.94 8.01 -6.32
CA LYS A 119 38.96 8.79 -5.56
C LYS A 119 40.12 9.26 -6.46
N LYS A 120 40.89 10.24 -5.96
CA LYS A 120 42.06 10.80 -6.67
C LYS A 120 43.17 9.75 -6.93
N ASP A 121 43.27 8.75 -6.07
CA ASP A 121 44.18 7.60 -6.20
C ASP A 121 43.71 6.54 -7.19
N LYS A 122 42.60 6.82 -7.92
CA LYS A 122 41.94 5.93 -8.89
C LYS A 122 41.24 4.71 -8.27
N THR A 123 41.10 4.65 -6.98
CA THR A 123 40.25 3.64 -6.32
C THR A 123 38.78 4.00 -6.40
N ILE A 124 37.94 2.98 -6.38
CA ILE A 124 36.47 3.13 -6.34
C ILE A 124 35.98 2.61 -4.99
N GLU A 125 35.23 3.44 -4.28
CA GLU A 125 34.67 3.07 -2.98
C GLU A 125 33.19 3.43 -2.91
N ASP A 126 32.41 2.65 -2.14
CA ASP A 126 31.00 2.93 -1.91
C ASP A 126 30.82 4.19 -1.05
N VAL A 127 29.81 5.01 -1.37
CA VAL A 127 29.55 6.27 -0.66
C VAL A 127 29.38 6.11 0.85
N ALA A 128 28.80 4.99 1.28
CA ALA A 128 28.59 4.73 2.71
C ALA A 128 29.91 4.34 3.45
N GLU A 129 30.91 3.90 2.72
CA GLU A 129 32.26 3.61 3.25
C GLU A 129 33.18 4.82 3.16
N ALA A 130 33.11 5.54 2.04
CA ALA A 130 33.93 6.72 1.80
C ALA A 130 33.54 7.92 2.68
N SER A 131 32.33 7.93 3.22
CA SER A 131 31.84 9.04 4.05
C SER A 131 32.15 8.80 5.52
N ASP A 132 32.79 9.78 6.13
CA ASP A 132 32.99 9.85 7.61
C ASP A 132 31.71 10.18 8.37
N GLN A 133 30.61 10.48 7.66
CA GLN A 133 29.34 10.81 8.27
C GLN A 133 28.62 9.54 8.76
N LEU A 134 28.47 9.42 10.07
CA LEU A 134 27.73 8.35 10.76
C LEU A 134 26.31 8.15 10.21
N ASN A 135 25.70 9.21 9.67
CA ASN A 135 24.34 9.19 9.13
C ASN A 135 24.20 8.27 7.90
N LEU A 136 25.17 8.21 7.00
CA LEU A 136 25.13 7.35 5.82
C LEU A 136 25.21 5.86 6.20
N LYS A 137 26.01 5.50 7.19
CA LYS A 137 26.06 4.13 7.74
C LYS A 137 24.75 3.75 8.47
N ALA A 138 24.10 4.72 9.12
CA ALA A 138 22.79 4.49 9.75
C ALA A 138 21.69 4.31 8.71
N LEU A 139 21.71 5.03 7.59
CA LEU A 139 20.74 4.93 6.50
C LEU A 139 20.82 3.59 5.73
N SER A 140 21.94 2.91 5.77
CA SER A 140 22.11 1.58 5.15
C SER A 140 21.50 0.44 5.97
N LYS A 141 21.16 0.68 7.26
CA LYS A 141 20.53 -0.33 8.10
C LYS A 141 19.02 -0.35 7.87
N PRO A 142 18.46 -1.51 7.50
CA PRO A 142 17.01 -1.62 7.32
C PRO A 142 16.28 -1.44 8.65
N VAL A 143 15.30 -0.54 8.67
CA VAL A 143 14.39 -0.35 9.79
C VAL A 143 13.05 -1.01 9.43
N THR A 144 12.63 -1.97 10.24
CA THR A 144 11.33 -2.62 10.08
C THR A 144 10.35 -2.03 11.09
N LYS A 145 9.18 -1.61 10.60
CA LYS A 145 8.03 -1.25 11.42
C LYS A 145 6.83 -2.08 11.04
N TYR A 146 5.98 -2.35 12.01
CA TYR A 146 4.70 -3.01 11.83
C TYR A 146 3.60 -1.95 11.77
N TYR A 147 2.59 -2.19 10.95
CA TYR A 147 1.43 -1.33 10.87
C TYR A 147 0.14 -2.12 11.05
N LEU A 148 -0.86 -1.45 11.61
CA LEU A 148 -2.23 -1.90 11.72
C LEU A 148 -3.13 -0.80 11.18
N CYS A 149 -3.93 -1.13 10.17
CA CYS A 149 -4.94 -0.25 9.60
C CYS A 149 -6.31 -0.63 10.13
N TYR A 150 -7.14 0.36 10.48
CA TYR A 150 -8.49 0.16 10.97
C TYR A 150 -9.34 1.43 10.85
N PRO A 151 -10.69 1.33 10.84
CA PRO A 151 -11.60 2.48 10.78
C PRO A 151 -11.45 3.39 12.00
N LYS A 152 -11.48 4.71 11.79
CA LYS A 152 -11.30 5.71 12.87
C LYS A 152 -12.37 5.61 13.96
N GLN A 153 -13.58 5.26 13.59
CA GLN A 153 -14.74 5.16 14.49
C GLN A 153 -14.53 4.18 15.65
N LEU A 154 -13.63 3.20 15.51
CA LEU A 154 -13.30 2.25 16.57
C LEU A 154 -12.51 2.86 17.75
N LEU A 155 -12.12 4.13 17.67
CA LEU A 155 -11.38 4.84 18.73
C LEU A 155 -12.19 5.86 19.50
N GLU A 156 -13.39 6.20 19.05
CA GLU A 156 -14.20 7.29 19.63
C GLU A 156 -15.09 6.84 20.78
N LYS A 157 -14.77 5.70 21.42
CA LYS A 157 -15.50 5.20 22.62
C LYS A 157 -14.58 5.05 23.81
#